data_563b457cd2f70db9d1727899ba8a66f0
#
_entry.id   563b457cd2f70db9d1727899ba8a66f0
#
_cell.length_a   1.000
_cell.length_b   1.000
_cell.length_c   1.000
_cell.angle_alpha   90.00
_cell.angle_beta   90.00
_cell.angle_gamma   90.00
#
_symmetry.space_group_name_H-M   'P 1'
#
loop_
_entity.id
_entity.type
_entity.pdbx_description
1 polymer ?
#
loop_
_entity_poly.entity_id
_entity_poly.type
_entity_poly.pdbx_seq_one_letter_code
_entity_poly.pdbx_strand_id
1 'polypeptide(L)'
;MTSLLVGPSYFKDISFLYEDYYKVALDGGYHYFFDNRIRCDLFIGDNDTNDILDLSLADKKIILNRDKDISDSFYAVDYLLDKGFDDFVFLGCLNGRADMNYLSVSLLSYIDKRGGKAVFYNDDEMMYLIKDKKEFDDERGRISLFSLSDESEIEIKNLLYEYEGKLSFDSSLCLSNRIVKPGYIKVKKGRLIAFQQR
;
A
#
# COMPACT_ATOMS: atom_id res chain seq x y z
N MET A 1 9.99 9.81 8.13
CA MET A 1 8.80 9.79 9.04
C MET A 1 7.73 8.99 8.34
N THR A 2 7.11 8.03 9.04
CA THR A 2 6.10 7.16 8.43
C THR A 2 4.72 7.79 8.50
N SER A 3 3.97 7.78 7.39
CA SER A 3 2.58 8.23 7.34
C SER A 3 1.63 7.06 7.11
N LEU A 4 0.50 7.08 7.82
CA LEU A 4 -0.61 6.14 7.67
C LEU A 4 -1.73 6.83 6.88
N LEU A 5 -2.05 6.30 5.71
CA LEU A 5 -3.15 6.78 4.86
C LEU A 5 -4.30 5.78 4.93
N VAL A 6 -5.47 6.26 5.34
CA VAL A 6 -6.66 5.43 5.55
C VAL A 6 -7.70 5.78 4.50
N GLY A 7 -7.98 4.82 3.60
CA GLY A 7 -9.01 4.90 2.58
C GLY A 7 -10.36 4.31 3.05
N PRO A 8 -11.40 4.38 2.20
CA PRO A 8 -12.77 4.04 2.57
C PRO A 8 -13.10 2.55 2.55
N SER A 9 -12.26 1.69 1.96
CA SER A 9 -12.56 0.25 1.87
C SER A 9 -12.52 -0.41 3.25
N TYR A 10 -13.37 -1.40 3.43
CA TYR A 10 -13.50 -2.10 4.72
C TYR A 10 -12.23 -2.84 5.14
N PHE A 11 -11.86 -2.71 6.41
CA PHE A 11 -10.84 -3.50 7.12
C PHE A 11 -11.22 -3.65 8.60
N LYS A 12 -10.82 -4.74 9.24
CA LYS A 12 -11.13 -5.07 10.64
C LYS A 12 -10.04 -4.62 11.60
N ASP A 13 -8.78 -4.79 11.18
CA ASP A 13 -7.62 -4.54 12.03
C ASP A 13 -7.32 -3.04 12.13
N ILE A 14 -7.93 -2.39 13.09
CA ILE A 14 -7.75 -0.96 13.38
C ILE A 14 -6.55 -0.67 14.29
N SER A 15 -5.74 -1.66 14.66
CA SER A 15 -4.58 -1.48 15.55
C SER A 15 -3.61 -0.42 15.03
N PHE A 16 -3.42 -0.34 13.72
CA PHE A 16 -2.60 0.68 13.07
C PHE A 16 -3.02 2.12 13.38
N LEU A 17 -4.30 2.37 13.66
CA LEU A 17 -4.78 3.72 14.01
C LEU A 17 -4.24 4.21 15.36
N TYR A 18 -3.77 3.30 16.22
CA TYR A 18 -3.22 3.60 17.54
C TYR A 18 -1.69 3.71 17.55
N GLU A 19 -1.04 3.34 16.45
CA GLU A 19 0.41 3.48 16.29
C GLU A 19 0.83 4.95 16.12
N ASP A 20 2.10 5.25 16.36
CA ASP A 20 2.67 6.60 16.24
C ASP A 20 3.03 6.94 14.78
N TYR A 21 1.99 7.10 13.95
CA TYR A 21 2.08 7.55 12.57
C TYR A 21 1.59 8.99 12.42
N TYR A 22 2.05 9.66 11.36
CA TYR A 22 1.31 10.82 10.85
C TYR A 22 0.07 10.31 10.11
N LYS A 23 -1.11 10.55 10.69
CA LYS A 23 -2.39 9.94 10.30
C LYS A 23 -3.13 10.80 9.28
N VAL A 24 -3.40 10.22 8.12
CA VAL A 24 -4.09 10.88 7.02
C VAL A 24 -5.37 10.13 6.67
N ALA A 25 -6.50 10.80 6.77
CA ALA A 25 -7.78 10.30 6.30
C ALA A 25 -7.97 10.68 4.82
N LEU A 26 -8.21 9.69 3.98
CA LEU A 26 -8.53 9.86 2.56
C LEU A 26 -10.04 9.75 2.39
N ASP A 27 -10.70 10.88 2.16
CA ASP A 27 -12.14 10.99 1.93
C ASP A 27 -12.96 10.14 2.92
N GLY A 28 -13.80 9.20 2.45
CA GLY A 28 -14.59 8.29 3.29
C GLY A 28 -13.81 7.49 4.33
N GLY A 29 -12.48 7.37 4.21
CA GLY A 29 -11.62 6.77 5.23
C GLY A 29 -11.65 7.50 6.58
N TYR A 30 -12.15 8.73 6.60
CA TYR A 30 -12.29 9.50 7.83
C TYR A 30 -13.26 8.86 8.84
N HIS A 31 -14.24 8.07 8.40
CA HIS A 31 -15.17 7.41 9.31
C HIS A 31 -14.46 6.49 10.32
N TYR A 32 -13.34 5.86 9.96
CA TYR A 32 -12.57 5.05 10.91
C TYR A 32 -12.02 5.86 12.07
N PHE A 33 -11.58 7.08 11.83
CA PHE A 33 -11.13 8.01 12.87
C PHE A 33 -12.29 8.51 13.71
N PHE A 34 -13.38 8.89 13.06
CA PHE A 34 -14.57 9.44 13.72
C PHE A 34 -15.25 8.40 14.62
N ASP A 35 -15.50 7.19 14.12
CA ASP A 35 -16.20 6.12 14.84
C ASP A 35 -15.40 5.64 16.06
N ASN A 36 -14.07 5.64 15.97
CA ASN A 36 -13.16 5.23 17.04
C ASN A 36 -12.69 6.40 17.92
N ARG A 37 -13.15 7.64 17.66
CA ARG A 37 -12.76 8.86 18.37
C ARG A 37 -11.25 9.09 18.40
N ILE A 38 -10.59 8.79 17.30
CA ILE A 38 -9.15 8.99 17.09
C ILE A 38 -8.96 10.27 16.29
N ARG A 39 -8.01 11.10 16.68
CA ARG A 39 -7.61 12.26 15.87
C ARG A 39 -6.76 11.82 14.69
N CYS A 40 -6.93 12.47 13.54
CA CYS A 40 -6.00 12.40 12.43
C CYS A 40 -5.33 13.76 12.19
N ASP A 41 -4.09 13.73 11.75
CA ASP A 41 -3.31 14.94 11.50
C ASP A 41 -3.81 15.68 10.26
N LEU A 42 -4.33 14.93 9.28
CA LEU A 42 -4.75 15.49 8.00
C LEU A 42 -5.95 14.73 7.41
N PHE A 43 -6.93 15.49 6.94
CA PHE A 43 -8.00 15.02 6.06
C PHE A 43 -7.73 15.52 4.63
N ILE A 44 -7.86 14.65 3.63
CA ILE A 44 -7.80 14.98 2.21
C ILE A 44 -8.96 14.29 1.48
N GLY A 45 -9.79 15.03 0.79
CA GLY A 45 -10.92 14.52 0.01
C GLY A 45 -11.83 15.64 -0.47
N ASP A 46 -12.83 15.31 -1.29
CA ASP A 46 -13.81 16.29 -1.76
C ASP A 46 -15.00 16.47 -0.80
N ASN A 47 -15.04 15.67 0.28
CA ASN A 47 -16.05 15.69 1.32
C ASN A 47 -17.48 15.40 0.82
N ASP A 48 -17.63 14.74 -0.32
CA ASP A 48 -18.95 14.39 -0.84
C ASP A 48 -19.56 13.16 -0.14
N THR A 49 -18.73 12.22 0.26
CA THR A 49 -19.13 11.04 1.05
C THR A 49 -19.44 11.43 2.49
N ASN A 50 -18.89 12.55 2.96
CA ASN A 50 -18.92 12.99 4.35
C ASN A 50 -19.73 14.29 4.57
N ASP A 51 -20.62 14.68 3.65
CA ASP A 51 -21.48 15.89 3.78
C ASP A 51 -22.23 16.00 5.14
N ILE A 52 -22.17 14.95 5.96
CA ILE A 52 -22.78 14.84 7.27
C ILE A 52 -21.74 14.69 8.41
N LEU A 53 -20.47 14.38 8.11
CA LEU A 53 -19.48 14.13 9.13
C LEU A 53 -18.79 15.42 9.58
N ASP A 54 -18.84 15.64 10.89
CA ASP A 54 -18.05 16.68 11.55
C ASP A 54 -16.56 16.32 11.50
N LEU A 55 -15.79 17.02 10.67
CA LEU A 55 -14.35 16.86 10.55
C LEU A 55 -13.57 17.42 11.77
N SER A 56 -14.17 17.48 12.96
CA SER A 56 -13.57 18.04 14.18
C SER A 56 -12.36 17.27 14.71
N LEU A 57 -12.23 15.98 14.32
CA LEU A 57 -11.10 15.15 14.70
C LEU A 57 -9.90 15.26 13.74
N ALA A 58 -10.01 16.02 12.65
CA ALA A 58 -8.89 16.30 11.75
C ALA A 58 -8.22 17.63 12.12
N ASP A 59 -6.93 17.60 12.42
CA ASP A 59 -6.16 18.80 12.78
C ASP A 59 -6.00 19.74 11.58
N LYS A 60 -5.79 19.18 10.39
CA LYS A 60 -5.72 19.91 9.13
C LYS A 60 -6.67 19.30 8.11
N LYS A 61 -7.25 20.13 7.25
CA LYS A 61 -8.20 19.73 6.21
C LYS A 61 -7.77 20.30 4.87
N ILE A 62 -7.72 19.45 3.85
CA ILE A 62 -7.52 19.84 2.46
C ILE A 62 -8.74 19.35 1.70
N ILE A 63 -9.65 20.28 1.40
CA ILE A 63 -10.85 19.98 0.62
C ILE A 63 -10.52 20.13 -0.87
N LEU A 64 -10.67 19.05 -1.61
CA LEU A 64 -10.37 19.01 -3.04
C LEU A 64 -11.63 19.28 -3.85
N ASN A 65 -11.46 19.78 -5.09
CA ASN A 65 -12.57 19.90 -6.01
C ASN A 65 -12.99 18.51 -6.54
N ARG A 66 -14.28 18.25 -6.70
CA ARG A 66 -14.81 17.01 -7.32
C ARG A 66 -14.32 16.81 -8.75
N ASP A 67 -14.24 17.89 -9.53
CA ASP A 67 -13.85 17.89 -10.94
C ASP A 67 -12.33 17.90 -11.14
N LYS A 68 -11.55 17.29 -10.21
CA LYS A 68 -10.10 17.20 -10.31
C LYS A 68 -9.65 16.02 -11.18
N ASP A 69 -8.53 16.19 -11.88
CA ASP A 69 -7.90 15.17 -12.72
C ASP A 69 -6.99 14.18 -11.95
N ILE A 70 -7.00 14.25 -10.60
CA ILE A 70 -6.13 13.43 -9.74
C ILE A 70 -6.94 12.80 -8.61
N SER A 71 -6.66 11.55 -8.26
CA SER A 71 -7.29 10.90 -7.12
C SER A 71 -6.78 11.45 -5.78
N ASP A 72 -7.61 11.34 -4.71
CA ASP A 72 -7.24 11.81 -3.36
C ASP A 72 -5.95 11.16 -2.86
N SER A 73 -5.77 9.87 -3.13
CA SER A 73 -4.59 9.12 -2.72
C SER A 73 -3.31 9.58 -3.42
N PHE A 74 -3.35 9.89 -4.72
CA PHE A 74 -2.21 10.45 -5.43
C PHE A 74 -1.89 11.87 -4.95
N TYR A 75 -2.93 12.71 -4.79
CA TYR A 75 -2.74 14.05 -4.24
C TYR A 75 -2.11 14.01 -2.84
N ALA A 76 -2.61 13.12 -1.97
CA ALA A 76 -2.08 12.96 -0.61
C ALA A 76 -0.61 12.54 -0.62
N VAL A 77 -0.25 11.59 -1.48
CA VAL A 77 1.14 11.15 -1.61
C VAL A 77 2.05 12.29 -2.09
N ASP A 78 1.66 13.03 -3.12
CA ASP A 78 2.44 14.18 -3.59
C ASP A 78 2.62 15.23 -2.50
N TYR A 79 1.54 15.58 -1.83
CA TYR A 79 1.57 16.53 -0.72
C TYR A 79 2.52 16.08 0.39
N LEU A 80 2.52 14.80 0.75
CA LEU A 80 3.36 14.26 1.81
C LEU A 80 4.82 14.14 1.39
N LEU A 81 5.10 13.70 0.16
CA LEU A 81 6.46 13.68 -0.40
C LEU A 81 7.09 15.07 -0.40
N ASP A 82 6.34 16.10 -0.78
CA ASP A 82 6.79 17.49 -0.74
C ASP A 82 7.03 18.02 0.69
N LYS A 83 6.46 17.35 1.71
CA LYS A 83 6.71 17.60 3.14
C LYS A 83 7.85 16.76 3.71
N GLY A 84 8.48 15.92 2.90
CA GLY A 84 9.61 15.08 3.30
C GLY A 84 9.22 13.73 3.91
N PHE A 85 7.97 13.30 3.78
CA PHE A 85 7.58 11.93 4.08
C PHE A 85 7.99 11.03 2.92
N ASP A 86 8.54 9.87 3.22
CA ASP A 86 9.05 8.91 2.23
C ASP A 86 8.65 7.46 2.53
N ASP A 87 7.91 7.24 3.63
CA ASP A 87 7.48 5.94 4.09
C ASP A 87 5.97 5.94 4.34
N PHE A 88 5.24 5.07 3.64
CA PHE A 88 3.78 5.09 3.57
C PHE A 88 3.18 3.74 3.93
N VAL A 89 2.21 3.77 4.84
CA VAL A 89 1.34 2.64 5.18
C VAL A 89 -0.07 2.97 4.71
N PHE A 90 -0.68 2.09 3.93
CA PHE A 90 -2.05 2.26 3.45
C PHE A 90 -2.97 1.21 4.05
N LEU A 91 -4.10 1.66 4.60
CA LEU A 91 -5.23 0.84 5.03
C LEU A 91 -6.49 1.25 4.27
N GLY A 92 -7.40 0.30 4.05
CA GLY A 92 -8.67 0.60 3.37
C GLY A 92 -8.53 1.09 1.93
N CYS A 93 -7.41 0.78 1.26
CA CYS A 93 -7.13 1.11 -0.14
C CYS A 93 -7.07 -0.14 -1.04
N LEU A 94 -7.24 -1.33 -0.47
CA LEU A 94 -7.44 -2.60 -1.15
C LEU A 94 -8.84 -3.14 -0.80
N ASN A 95 -9.32 -4.19 -1.48
CA ASN A 95 -10.65 -4.79 -1.27
C ASN A 95 -11.83 -3.92 -1.69
N GLY A 96 -11.59 -2.93 -2.52
CA GLY A 96 -12.63 -2.11 -3.10
C GLY A 96 -12.98 -2.51 -4.53
N ARG A 97 -13.37 -1.53 -5.31
CA ARG A 97 -13.57 -1.66 -6.76
C ARG A 97 -12.27 -2.12 -7.43
N ALA A 98 -12.37 -2.92 -8.49
CA ALA A 98 -11.20 -3.45 -9.20
C ALA A 98 -10.27 -2.36 -9.77
N ASP A 99 -10.84 -1.27 -10.25
CA ASP A 99 -10.09 -0.11 -10.74
C ASP A 99 -9.30 0.59 -9.62
N MET A 100 -9.84 0.64 -8.39
CA MET A 100 -9.13 1.18 -7.22
C MET A 100 -7.98 0.27 -6.76
N ASN A 101 -8.16 -1.04 -6.85
CA ASN A 101 -7.07 -1.98 -6.58
C ASN A 101 -5.92 -1.80 -7.60
N TYR A 102 -6.24 -1.61 -8.88
CA TYR A 102 -5.25 -1.30 -9.90
C TYR A 102 -4.58 0.07 -9.66
N LEU A 103 -5.35 1.07 -9.22
CA LEU A 103 -4.83 2.38 -8.83
C LEU A 103 -3.81 2.25 -7.69
N SER A 104 -4.06 1.38 -6.69
CA SER A 104 -3.11 1.12 -5.59
C SER A 104 -1.79 0.53 -6.08
N VAL A 105 -1.82 -0.37 -7.08
CA VAL A 105 -0.60 -0.88 -7.76
C VAL A 105 0.14 0.26 -8.45
N SER A 106 -0.58 1.12 -9.16
CA SER A 106 0.00 2.27 -9.86
C SER A 106 0.63 3.26 -8.88
N LEU A 107 -0.05 3.52 -7.76
CA LEU A 107 0.41 4.42 -6.70
C LEU A 107 1.68 3.89 -6.03
N LEU A 108 1.75 2.58 -5.77
CA LEU A 108 2.95 1.92 -5.24
C LEU A 108 4.16 2.14 -6.16
N SER A 109 3.98 1.97 -7.48
CA SER A 109 5.02 2.24 -8.48
C SER A 109 5.39 3.73 -8.56
N TYR A 110 4.41 4.62 -8.39
CA TYR A 110 4.63 6.07 -8.39
C TYR A 110 5.47 6.53 -7.20
N ILE A 111 5.12 6.07 -5.98
CA ILE A 111 5.87 6.36 -4.75
C ILE A 111 7.33 5.92 -4.90
N ASP A 112 7.56 4.72 -5.43
CA ASP A 112 8.90 4.20 -5.68
C ASP A 112 9.72 5.07 -6.64
N LYS A 113 9.13 5.53 -7.74
CA LYS A 113 9.78 6.43 -8.70
C LYS A 113 10.14 7.79 -8.08
N ARG A 114 9.42 8.21 -7.05
CA ARG A 114 9.69 9.44 -6.28
C ARG A 114 10.67 9.21 -5.10
N GLY A 115 11.23 8.00 -4.97
CA GLY A 115 12.23 7.64 -3.96
C GLY A 115 11.64 7.20 -2.62
N GLY A 116 10.31 7.11 -2.50
CA GLY A 116 9.61 6.63 -1.33
C GLY A 116 9.45 5.10 -1.31
N LYS A 117 8.89 4.60 -0.21
CA LYS A 117 8.47 3.20 -0.06
C LYS A 117 7.05 3.16 0.49
N ALA A 118 6.32 2.11 0.16
CA ALA A 118 4.96 1.95 0.65
C ALA A 118 4.60 0.48 0.86
N VAL A 119 3.68 0.25 1.78
CA VAL A 119 3.00 -1.02 1.97
C VAL A 119 1.51 -0.78 2.09
N PHE A 120 0.73 -1.58 1.38
CA PHE A 120 -0.72 -1.59 1.44
C PHE A 120 -1.16 -2.83 2.20
N TYR A 121 -2.03 -2.65 3.19
CA TYR A 121 -2.60 -3.73 3.98
C TYR A 121 -4.10 -3.86 3.76
N ASN A 122 -4.56 -5.09 3.69
CA ASN A 122 -5.91 -5.48 4.04
C ASN A 122 -5.87 -6.50 5.20
N ASP A 123 -7.02 -7.10 5.56
CA ASP A 123 -7.08 -8.03 6.68
C ASP A 123 -6.27 -9.31 6.48
N ASP A 124 -6.09 -9.75 5.24
CA ASP A 124 -5.52 -11.05 4.89
C ASP A 124 -4.15 -10.97 4.23
N GLU A 125 -3.86 -9.85 3.58
CA GLU A 125 -2.69 -9.70 2.72
C GLU A 125 -2.03 -8.33 2.88
N MET A 126 -0.76 -8.27 2.49
CA MET A 126 -0.04 -7.02 2.26
C MET A 126 0.54 -6.99 0.85
N MET A 127 0.57 -5.80 0.24
CA MET A 127 1.13 -5.52 -1.07
C MET A 127 2.28 -4.53 -0.94
N TYR A 128 3.45 -4.88 -1.48
CA TYR A 128 4.66 -4.05 -1.41
C TYR A 128 5.63 -4.33 -2.57
N LEU A 129 6.66 -3.49 -2.71
CA LEU A 129 7.71 -3.69 -3.72
C LEU A 129 8.92 -4.42 -3.15
N ILE A 130 9.54 -5.27 -3.99
CA ILE A 130 10.88 -5.82 -3.78
C ILE A 130 11.76 -5.31 -4.92
N LYS A 131 12.84 -4.56 -4.56
CA LYS A 131 13.80 -3.99 -5.52
C LYS A 131 15.19 -4.62 -5.42
N ASP A 132 15.50 -5.17 -4.25
CA ASP A 132 16.79 -5.78 -3.92
C ASP A 132 16.57 -7.20 -3.39
N LYS A 133 16.62 -7.36 -2.09
CA LYS A 133 16.47 -8.62 -1.40
C LYS A 133 15.43 -8.50 -0.30
N LYS A 134 14.49 -9.43 -0.25
CA LYS A 134 13.58 -9.65 0.87
C LYS A 134 13.89 -11.00 1.48
N GLU A 135 14.28 -11.00 2.74
CA GLU A 135 14.50 -12.21 3.56
C GLU A 135 13.25 -12.52 4.37
N PHE A 136 13.03 -13.80 4.61
CA PHE A 136 11.94 -14.36 5.40
C PHE A 136 12.57 -15.27 6.45
N ASP A 137 12.41 -14.92 7.71
CA ASP A 137 12.95 -15.70 8.82
C ASP A 137 11.89 -16.65 9.40
N ASP A 138 10.85 -16.08 10.01
CA ASP A 138 9.78 -16.82 10.68
C ASP A 138 8.42 -16.69 9.99
N GLU A 139 8.31 -15.85 8.96
CA GLU A 139 7.08 -15.69 8.20
C GLU A 139 6.66 -17.01 7.55
N ARG A 140 5.36 -17.20 7.45
CA ARG A 140 4.73 -18.32 6.74
C ARG A 140 3.57 -17.81 5.91
N GLY A 141 3.18 -18.57 4.93
CA GLY A 141 2.01 -18.26 4.14
C GLY A 141 2.28 -18.13 2.65
N ARG A 142 1.26 -17.72 1.93
CA ARG A 142 1.30 -17.52 0.48
C ARG A 142 2.01 -16.22 0.13
N ILE A 143 2.78 -16.26 -0.96
CA ILE A 143 3.33 -15.07 -1.61
C ILE A 143 3.19 -15.21 -3.13
N SER A 144 2.70 -14.17 -3.78
CA SER A 144 2.64 -14.07 -5.24
C SER A 144 3.48 -12.89 -5.71
N LEU A 145 4.22 -13.08 -6.79
CA LEU A 145 5.12 -12.08 -7.34
C LEU A 145 4.77 -11.79 -8.79
N PHE A 146 4.79 -10.51 -9.13
CA PHE A 146 4.64 -10.06 -10.52
C PHE A 146 5.74 -9.06 -10.83
N SER A 147 6.24 -9.08 -12.06
CA SER A 147 7.15 -8.04 -12.53
C SER A 147 6.39 -6.72 -12.74
N LEU A 148 6.91 -5.61 -12.23
CA LEU A 148 6.48 -4.25 -12.58
C LEU A 148 7.36 -3.60 -13.66
N SER A 149 8.32 -4.35 -14.18
CA SER A 149 9.10 -4.04 -15.37
C SER A 149 8.65 -4.95 -16.51
N ASP A 150 8.95 -4.61 -17.75
CA ASP A 150 8.68 -5.52 -18.90
C ASP A 150 9.24 -6.91 -18.60
N GLU A 151 10.42 -6.96 -17.98
CA GLU A 151 11.08 -8.16 -17.50
C GLU A 151 11.89 -7.85 -16.23
N SER A 152 11.82 -8.73 -15.23
CA SER A 152 12.68 -8.72 -14.04
C SER A 152 13.53 -9.99 -14.00
N GLU A 153 14.80 -9.87 -13.57
CA GLU A 153 15.67 -11.01 -13.30
C GLU A 153 15.70 -11.26 -11.79
N ILE A 154 15.34 -12.48 -11.39
CA ILE A 154 15.08 -12.80 -9.98
C ILE A 154 15.71 -14.12 -9.56
N GLU A 155 15.87 -14.28 -8.26
CA GLU A 155 16.26 -15.50 -7.60
C GLU A 155 15.40 -15.73 -6.36
N ILE A 156 14.79 -16.92 -6.26
CA ILE A 156 13.96 -17.35 -5.12
C ILE A 156 14.61 -18.59 -4.53
N LYS A 157 15.01 -18.54 -3.26
CA LYS A 157 15.61 -19.66 -2.54
C LYS A 157 14.88 -19.97 -1.25
N ASN A 158 14.78 -21.27 -0.98
CA ASN A 158 14.17 -21.83 0.22
C ASN A 158 12.67 -21.53 0.42
N LEU A 159 11.96 -21.09 -0.62
CA LEU A 159 10.51 -21.11 -0.67
C LEU A 159 10.03 -22.49 -1.21
N LEU A 160 8.72 -22.75 -1.18
CA LEU A 160 8.17 -24.03 -1.67
C LEU A 160 8.58 -24.29 -3.13
N TYR A 161 8.53 -23.25 -3.98
CA TYR A 161 8.99 -23.28 -5.34
C TYR A 161 10.20 -22.35 -5.48
N GLU A 162 11.36 -22.92 -5.71
CA GLU A 162 12.57 -22.17 -6.02
C GLU A 162 12.58 -21.79 -7.49
N TYR A 163 13.13 -20.63 -7.80
CA TYR A 163 13.24 -20.15 -9.17
C TYR A 163 14.46 -19.22 -9.31
N GLU A 164 15.12 -19.32 -10.44
CA GLU A 164 16.16 -18.38 -10.86
C GLU A 164 16.02 -18.15 -12.36
N GLY A 165 15.84 -16.89 -12.76
CA GLY A 165 15.67 -16.52 -14.16
C GLY A 165 14.86 -15.25 -14.35
N LYS A 166 14.28 -15.13 -15.53
CA LYS A 166 13.54 -13.95 -15.98
C LYS A 166 12.05 -14.14 -15.75
N LEU A 167 11.42 -13.12 -15.17
CA LEU A 167 9.98 -13.02 -14.97
C LEU A 167 9.45 -11.85 -15.80
N SER A 168 8.69 -12.12 -16.85
CA SER A 168 8.05 -11.07 -17.65
C SER A 168 6.79 -10.53 -16.97
N PHE A 169 6.36 -9.33 -17.37
CA PHE A 169 5.18 -8.65 -16.82
C PHE A 169 3.89 -9.50 -16.98
N ASP A 170 3.76 -10.23 -18.10
CA ASP A 170 2.60 -11.06 -18.44
C ASP A 170 2.71 -12.53 -17.98
N SER A 171 3.67 -12.83 -17.09
CA SER A 171 3.91 -14.18 -16.57
C SER A 171 3.11 -14.46 -15.30
N SER A 172 2.60 -15.68 -15.17
CA SER A 172 2.01 -16.22 -13.93
C SER A 172 2.96 -17.13 -13.15
N LEU A 173 4.23 -17.20 -13.54
CA LEU A 173 5.21 -18.20 -13.07
C LEU A 173 5.42 -18.20 -11.54
N CYS A 174 5.39 -17.03 -10.89
CA CYS A 174 5.62 -16.89 -9.46
C CYS A 174 4.33 -16.63 -8.66
N LEU A 175 3.19 -17.06 -9.19
CA LEU A 175 1.90 -16.96 -8.52
C LEU A 175 1.76 -18.06 -7.46
N SER A 176 1.22 -17.70 -6.29
CA SER A 176 0.87 -18.63 -5.20
C SER A 176 2.03 -19.49 -4.68
N ASN A 177 3.23 -18.96 -4.66
CA ASN A 177 4.34 -19.57 -3.93
C ASN A 177 4.10 -19.54 -2.42
N ARG A 178 4.86 -20.29 -1.65
CA ARG A 178 4.71 -20.37 -0.20
C ARG A 178 6.04 -20.22 0.52
N ILE A 179 5.99 -19.39 1.56
CA ILE A 179 7.06 -19.27 2.56
C ILE A 179 6.83 -20.41 3.55
N VAL A 180 7.73 -21.39 3.57
CA VAL A 180 7.60 -22.61 4.39
C VAL A 180 8.74 -22.78 5.40
N LYS A 181 9.83 -22.06 5.20
CA LYS A 181 11.03 -22.02 6.02
C LYS A 181 11.79 -20.71 5.76
N PRO A 182 12.82 -20.36 6.53
CA PRO A 182 13.67 -19.23 6.23
C PRO A 182 14.21 -19.28 4.79
N GLY A 183 14.03 -18.18 4.07
CA GLY A 183 14.41 -18.10 2.67
C GLY A 183 14.47 -16.65 2.18
N TYR A 184 14.62 -16.46 0.88
CA TYR A 184 14.68 -15.12 0.32
C TYR A 184 14.19 -15.04 -1.13
N ILE A 185 13.84 -13.82 -1.50
CA ILE A 185 13.64 -13.38 -2.88
C ILE A 185 14.66 -12.27 -3.14
N LYS A 186 15.45 -12.42 -4.21
CA LYS A 186 16.42 -11.42 -4.67
C LYS A 186 16.06 -10.95 -6.07
N VAL A 187 16.01 -9.64 -6.25
CA VAL A 187 15.86 -9.00 -7.56
C VAL A 187 17.23 -8.57 -8.04
N LYS A 188 17.69 -9.15 -9.15
CA LYS A 188 18.97 -8.82 -9.79
C LYS A 188 18.82 -7.67 -10.78
N LYS A 189 17.61 -7.56 -11.40
CA LYS A 189 17.24 -6.49 -12.33
C LYS A 189 15.73 -6.30 -12.34
N GLY A 190 15.26 -5.09 -12.48
CA GLY A 190 13.83 -4.76 -12.53
C GLY A 190 13.23 -4.50 -11.14
N ARG A 191 11.92 -4.72 -11.00
CA ARG A 191 11.15 -4.50 -9.76
C ARG A 191 10.03 -5.53 -9.68
N LEU A 192 9.80 -6.06 -8.50
CA LEU A 192 8.66 -6.94 -8.24
C LEU A 192 7.63 -6.26 -7.37
N ILE A 193 6.36 -6.52 -7.66
CA ILE A 193 5.28 -6.35 -6.70
C ILE A 193 5.02 -7.71 -6.03
N ALA A 194 4.92 -7.70 -4.72
CA ALA A 194 4.61 -8.87 -3.90
C ALA A 194 3.24 -8.70 -3.26
N PHE A 195 2.45 -9.77 -3.30
CA PHE A 195 1.22 -9.95 -2.52
C PHE A 195 1.49 -11.08 -1.55
N GLN A 196 1.62 -10.75 -0.27
CA GLN A 196 1.98 -11.70 0.79
C GLN A 196 0.83 -11.84 1.78
N GLN A 197 0.47 -13.07 2.12
CA GLN A 197 -0.46 -13.37 3.19
C GLN A 197 0.14 -12.94 4.54
N ARG A 198 -0.71 -12.31 5.37
CA ARG A 198 -0.38 -11.89 6.75
C ARG A 198 -0.49 -13.07 7.71
#